data_6a8b01c3a2fcae5c39166cf99f8bf7b5
#
_entry.id   6a8b01c3a2fcae5c39166cf99f8bf7b5
#
_cell.length_a   1.000
_cell.length_b   1.000
_cell.length_c   1.000
_cell.angle_alpha   90.00
_cell.angle_beta   90.00
_cell.angle_gamma   90.00
#
_symmetry.space_group_name_H-M   'P 1'
#
loop_
_entity.id
_entity.type
_entity.pdbx_description
1 polymer ?
#
loop_
_entity_poly.entity_id
_entity_poly.type
_entity_poly.pdbx_seq_one_letter_code
_entity_poly.pdbx_strand_id
1 'polypeptide(L)'
;MTSIPTHRVMTTALRKEVRLLVVDDHEEHFEQLREIAEMYHPEFRVECKLASTAVEAVGLACSWKASVVLLDLHVISSALDLVKQLATQGTAVVATSDTRLPELAETASEYGAVGYLSKSDNPDDIEALLTFIAGVSVEGSPHQ
;
A
#
# COMPACT_ATOMS: atom_id res chain seq x y z
N MET A 1 21.47 -17.68 28.85
CA MET A 1 21.00 -18.33 28.08
C MET A 1 19.68 -18.16 27.70
N THR A 2 18.86 -18.01 28.48
CA THR A 2 17.49 -17.80 28.15
C THR A 2 17.26 -16.46 27.54
N SER A 3 18.23 -15.56 27.58
CA SER A 3 17.99 -14.23 27.04
C SER A 3 17.83 -14.25 25.52
N ILE A 4 18.42 -15.21 24.82
CA ILE A 4 18.32 -15.24 23.38
C ILE A 4 16.90 -15.50 22.88
N PRO A 5 16.19 -16.50 23.39
CA PRO A 5 14.82 -16.70 22.96
C PRO A 5 13.93 -15.52 23.31
N THR A 6 14.15 -14.94 24.48
CA THR A 6 13.35 -13.78 24.89
C THR A 6 13.60 -12.60 23.96
N HIS A 7 14.85 -12.39 23.61
CA HIS A 7 15.18 -11.30 22.71
C HIS A 7 14.52 -11.49 21.35
N ARG A 8 14.51 -12.72 20.86
CA ARG A 8 13.87 -13.00 19.59
C ARG A 8 12.38 -12.72 19.62
N VAL A 9 11.72 -13.08 20.69
CA VAL A 9 10.30 -12.83 20.85
C VAL A 9 10.04 -11.33 20.86
N MET A 10 10.86 -10.57 21.56
CA MET A 10 10.69 -9.14 21.61
C MET A 10 10.87 -8.50 20.23
N THR A 11 11.84 -8.99 19.45
CA THR A 11 12.05 -8.48 18.11
C THR A 11 10.82 -8.71 17.25
N THR A 12 10.22 -9.89 17.35
CA THR A 12 9.02 -10.19 16.58
C THR A 12 7.86 -9.29 17.03
N ALA A 13 7.73 -9.06 18.32
CA ALA A 13 6.65 -8.24 18.83
C ALA A 13 6.79 -6.79 18.40
N LEU A 14 7.99 -6.35 18.07
CA LEU A 14 8.20 -4.98 17.65
C LEU A 14 8.10 -4.80 16.13
N ARG A 15 7.80 -5.86 15.40
CA ARG A 15 7.68 -5.72 13.95
C ARG A 15 6.50 -4.84 13.63
N LYS A 16 6.70 -3.94 12.67
CA LYS A 16 5.66 -3.06 12.22
C LYS A 16 4.68 -3.83 11.37
N GLU A 17 3.41 -3.62 11.55
CA GLU A 17 2.39 -4.22 10.71
C GLU A 17 1.87 -3.19 9.74
N VAL A 18 1.81 -3.56 8.46
CA VAL A 18 1.30 -2.71 7.41
C VAL A 18 0.15 -3.45 6.76
N ARG A 19 -1.01 -2.84 6.72
CA ARG A 19 -2.17 -3.39 6.03
C ARG A 19 -2.30 -2.66 4.70
N LEU A 20 -1.93 -3.37 3.65
CA LEU A 20 -1.90 -2.79 2.32
C LEU A 20 -3.12 -3.21 1.55
N LEU A 21 -3.95 -2.26 1.19
CA LEU A 21 -5.11 -2.53 0.35
C LEU A 21 -4.73 -2.19 -1.08
N VAL A 22 -4.81 -3.17 -1.97
CA VAL A 22 -4.47 -2.98 -3.36
C VAL A 22 -5.78 -2.87 -4.15
N VAL A 23 -5.94 -1.79 -4.90
CA VAL A 23 -7.11 -1.58 -5.74
C VAL A 23 -6.67 -1.77 -7.17
N ASP A 24 -6.98 -2.93 -7.74
CA ASP A 24 -6.48 -3.35 -9.03
C ASP A 24 -7.38 -4.46 -9.56
N ASP A 25 -7.47 -4.61 -10.87
CA ASP A 25 -8.25 -5.71 -11.43
C ASP A 25 -7.35 -6.82 -11.97
N HIS A 26 -6.05 -6.78 -11.70
CA HIS A 26 -5.11 -7.79 -12.16
C HIS A 26 -4.72 -8.68 -10.98
N GLU A 27 -5.42 -9.79 -10.83
CA GLU A 27 -5.19 -10.70 -9.72
C GLU A 27 -3.77 -11.24 -9.70
N GLU A 28 -3.21 -11.50 -10.87
CA GLU A 28 -1.85 -12.05 -10.94
C GLU A 28 -0.82 -11.06 -10.41
N HIS A 29 -1.01 -9.78 -10.70
CA HIS A 29 -0.10 -8.76 -10.22
C HIS A 29 -0.22 -8.64 -8.69
N PHE A 30 -1.43 -8.73 -8.18
CA PHE A 30 -1.65 -8.71 -6.73
C PHE A 30 -0.98 -9.89 -6.05
N GLU A 31 -1.10 -11.10 -6.61
CA GLU A 31 -0.49 -12.28 -6.01
C GLU A 31 1.03 -12.19 -6.00
N GLN A 32 1.61 -11.65 -7.08
CA GLN A 32 3.04 -11.45 -7.13
C GLN A 32 3.50 -10.48 -6.06
N LEU A 33 2.78 -9.39 -5.90
CA LEU A 33 3.11 -8.38 -4.91
C LEU A 33 3.00 -8.95 -3.49
N ARG A 34 1.94 -9.73 -3.24
CA ARG A 34 1.73 -10.35 -1.94
C ARG A 34 2.85 -11.35 -1.60
N GLU A 35 3.26 -12.16 -2.58
CA GLU A 35 4.32 -13.12 -2.37
C GLU A 35 5.64 -12.42 -2.03
N ILE A 36 5.95 -11.36 -2.74
CA ILE A 36 7.18 -10.63 -2.49
C ILE A 36 7.11 -9.95 -1.13
N ALA A 37 5.95 -9.42 -0.78
CA ALA A 37 5.77 -8.77 0.51
C ALA A 37 6.03 -9.74 1.67
N GLU A 38 5.60 -10.99 1.50
CA GLU A 38 5.80 -11.98 2.54
C GLU A 38 7.27 -12.42 2.65
N MET A 39 8.01 -12.32 1.55
CA MET A 39 9.39 -12.81 1.54
C MET A 39 10.42 -11.77 1.93
N TYR A 40 10.17 -10.53 1.58
CA TYR A 40 11.26 -9.57 1.59
C TYR A 40 11.21 -8.49 2.64
N HIS A 41 10.35 -8.55 3.60
CA HIS A 41 10.30 -7.48 4.59
C HIS A 41 10.26 -8.02 6.02
N PRO A 42 11.39 -8.57 6.48
CA PRO A 42 11.42 -9.15 7.83
C PRO A 42 11.17 -8.12 8.93
N GLU A 43 11.43 -6.85 8.66
CA GLU A 43 11.19 -5.81 9.64
C GLU A 43 9.74 -5.33 9.64
N PHE A 44 8.97 -5.69 8.61
CA PHE A 44 7.59 -5.31 8.51
C PHE A 44 6.77 -6.55 8.25
N ARG A 45 5.60 -6.59 8.80
CA ARG A 45 4.67 -7.64 8.45
C ARG A 45 3.62 -6.99 7.57
N VAL A 46 3.59 -7.35 6.30
CA VAL A 46 2.68 -6.74 5.35
C VAL A 46 1.55 -7.71 5.06
N GLU A 47 0.34 -7.30 5.39
CA GLU A 47 -0.85 -8.06 5.01
C GLU A 47 -1.50 -7.33 3.85
N CYS A 48 -1.88 -8.08 2.82
CA CYS A 48 -2.44 -7.49 1.61
C CYS A 48 -3.85 -7.96 1.38
N LYS A 49 -4.71 -7.07 0.94
CA LYS A 49 -6.04 -7.42 0.48
C LYS A 49 -6.29 -6.73 -0.85
N LEU A 50 -7.17 -7.31 -1.65
CA LEU A 50 -7.44 -6.81 -2.99
C LEU A 50 -8.88 -6.31 -3.06
N ALA A 51 -9.08 -5.17 -3.69
CA ALA A 51 -10.39 -4.66 -4.02
C ALA A 51 -10.40 -4.34 -5.52
N SER A 52 -11.48 -4.64 -6.20
CA SER A 52 -11.57 -4.37 -7.63
C SER A 52 -12.61 -3.29 -7.94
N THR A 53 -13.30 -2.78 -6.96
CA THR A 53 -14.27 -1.71 -7.16
C THR A 53 -14.07 -0.61 -6.13
N ALA A 54 -14.60 0.57 -6.43
CA ALA A 54 -14.50 1.69 -5.51
C ALA A 54 -15.24 1.41 -4.21
N VAL A 55 -16.39 0.76 -4.29
CA VAL A 55 -17.18 0.46 -3.10
C VAL A 55 -16.43 -0.50 -2.18
N GLU A 56 -15.83 -1.54 -2.76
CA GLU A 56 -15.01 -2.46 -1.97
C GLU A 56 -13.83 -1.75 -1.33
N ALA A 57 -13.18 -0.86 -2.10
CA ALA A 57 -12.01 -0.17 -1.61
C ALA A 57 -12.34 0.71 -0.40
N VAL A 58 -13.41 1.49 -0.49
CA VAL A 58 -13.82 2.35 0.61
C VAL A 58 -14.22 1.52 1.82
N GLY A 59 -14.98 0.45 1.60
CA GLY A 59 -15.41 -0.41 2.68
C GLY A 59 -14.27 -1.07 3.40
N LEU A 60 -13.30 -1.61 2.66
CA LEU A 60 -12.15 -2.28 3.26
C LEU A 60 -11.20 -1.29 3.93
N ALA A 61 -11.01 -0.12 3.32
CA ALA A 61 -10.14 0.88 3.94
C ALA A 61 -10.65 1.23 5.33
N CYS A 62 -11.96 1.28 5.48
CA CYS A 62 -12.57 1.63 6.75
C CYS A 62 -12.66 0.44 7.70
N SER A 63 -13.22 -0.69 7.24
CA SER A 63 -13.49 -1.81 8.13
C SER A 63 -12.22 -2.58 8.51
N TRP A 64 -11.29 -2.69 7.59
CA TRP A 64 -10.03 -3.39 7.84
C TRP A 64 -8.95 -2.44 8.35
N LYS A 65 -9.22 -1.14 8.27
CA LYS A 65 -8.29 -0.11 8.72
C LYS A 65 -6.96 -0.22 7.97
N ALA A 66 -7.06 -0.11 6.66
CA ALA A 66 -5.86 -0.18 5.81
C ALA A 66 -4.89 0.92 6.20
N SER A 67 -3.60 0.57 6.27
CA SER A 67 -2.55 1.55 6.53
C SER A 67 -2.29 2.38 5.29
N VAL A 68 -2.25 1.73 4.14
CA VAL A 68 -1.96 2.38 2.87
C VAL A 68 -2.82 1.71 1.80
N VAL A 69 -3.30 2.49 0.86
CA VAL A 69 -4.00 1.97 -0.31
C VAL A 69 -3.12 2.20 -1.53
N LEU A 70 -2.84 1.14 -2.27
CA LEU A 70 -2.14 1.22 -3.55
C LEU A 70 -3.21 1.16 -4.63
N LEU A 71 -3.42 2.25 -5.35
CA LEU A 71 -4.53 2.38 -6.26
C LEU A 71 -4.06 2.52 -7.69
N ASP A 72 -4.47 1.59 -8.55
CA ASP A 72 -4.17 1.67 -9.97
C ASP A 72 -5.17 2.65 -10.59
N LEU A 73 -4.66 3.72 -11.15
CA LEU A 73 -5.51 4.80 -11.67
C LEU A 73 -6.33 4.40 -12.89
N HIS A 74 -6.01 3.27 -13.50
CA HIS A 74 -6.73 2.82 -14.70
C HIS A 74 -7.80 1.78 -14.43
N VAL A 75 -7.94 1.34 -13.18
CA VAL A 75 -8.89 0.29 -12.87
C VAL A 75 -10.30 0.82 -12.75
N ILE A 76 -10.46 2.03 -12.32
CA ILE A 76 -11.76 2.62 -12.03
C ILE A 76 -11.88 3.93 -12.76
N SER A 77 -12.99 4.17 -13.43
CA SER A 77 -13.15 5.37 -14.24
C SER A 77 -13.07 6.66 -13.41
N SER A 78 -13.41 6.60 -12.13
CA SER A 78 -13.29 7.78 -11.27
C SER A 78 -12.21 7.56 -10.24
N ALA A 79 -11.07 7.03 -10.65
CA ALA A 79 -10.00 6.70 -9.71
C ALA A 79 -9.52 7.92 -8.92
N LEU A 80 -9.43 9.07 -9.56
CA LEU A 80 -9.00 10.28 -8.85
C LEU A 80 -9.99 10.70 -7.78
N ASP A 81 -11.28 10.53 -8.03
CA ASP A 81 -12.29 10.81 -7.01
C ASP A 81 -12.15 9.84 -5.84
N LEU A 82 -11.79 8.60 -6.12
CA LEU A 82 -11.55 7.62 -5.08
C LEU A 82 -10.31 8.00 -4.25
N VAL A 83 -9.25 8.47 -4.91
CA VAL A 83 -8.07 8.98 -4.21
C VAL A 83 -8.50 10.06 -3.21
N LYS A 84 -9.30 11.01 -3.68
CA LYS A 84 -9.73 12.12 -2.84
C LYS A 84 -10.57 11.62 -1.67
N GLN A 85 -11.47 10.69 -1.92
CA GLN A 85 -12.34 10.17 -0.87
C GLN A 85 -11.53 9.46 0.21
N LEU A 86 -10.60 8.61 -0.19
CA LEU A 86 -9.78 7.88 0.76
C LEU A 86 -8.86 8.81 1.54
N ALA A 87 -8.27 9.78 0.84
CA ALA A 87 -7.39 10.75 1.50
C ALA A 87 -8.16 11.59 2.51
N THR A 88 -9.39 11.98 2.16
CA THR A 88 -10.23 12.75 3.06
C THR A 88 -10.56 11.95 4.33
N GLN A 89 -10.65 10.64 4.21
CA GLN A 89 -10.90 9.79 5.36
C GLN A 89 -9.65 9.56 6.21
N GLY A 90 -8.53 10.09 5.81
CA GLY A 90 -7.29 9.93 6.55
C GLY A 90 -6.47 8.72 6.15
N THR A 91 -6.81 8.07 5.05
CA THR A 91 -6.06 6.90 4.58
C THR A 91 -4.99 7.36 3.59
N ALA A 92 -3.77 6.90 3.76
CA ALA A 92 -2.69 7.24 2.83
C ALA A 92 -2.89 6.49 1.52
N VAL A 93 -2.82 7.19 0.40
CA VAL A 93 -3.02 6.60 -0.91
C VAL A 93 -1.78 6.78 -1.75
N VAL A 94 -1.26 5.68 -2.29
CA VAL A 94 -0.19 5.72 -3.27
C VAL A 94 -0.81 5.33 -4.61
N ALA A 95 -0.74 6.22 -5.58
CA ALA A 95 -1.32 5.96 -6.89
C ALA A 95 -0.29 5.26 -7.77
N THR A 96 -0.75 4.40 -8.65
CA THR A 96 0.13 3.72 -9.58
C THR A 96 -0.53 3.66 -10.95
N SER A 97 0.28 3.53 -12.00
CA SER A 97 -0.19 3.45 -13.36
C SER A 97 0.90 2.85 -14.21
N ASP A 98 0.54 2.21 -15.32
CA ASP A 98 1.54 1.73 -16.24
C ASP A 98 1.96 2.82 -17.24
N THR A 99 1.38 4.02 -17.19
CA THR A 99 1.85 5.12 -18.01
C THR A 99 2.75 6.03 -17.18
N ARG A 100 3.76 6.59 -17.81
CA ARG A 100 4.66 7.50 -17.12
C ARG A 100 4.37 8.90 -17.57
N LEU A 101 3.33 9.48 -17.07
CA LEU A 101 2.97 10.86 -17.40
C LEU A 101 3.17 11.72 -16.16
N PRO A 102 4.10 12.67 -16.20
CA PRO A 102 4.33 13.55 -15.05
C PRO A 102 3.07 14.29 -14.62
N GLU A 103 2.21 14.62 -15.57
CA GLU A 103 0.96 15.31 -15.25
C GLU A 103 0.05 14.46 -14.40
N LEU A 104 0.11 13.15 -14.59
CA LEU A 104 -0.73 12.24 -13.83
C LEU A 104 -0.27 12.18 -12.37
N ALA A 105 1.03 12.18 -12.15
CA ALA A 105 1.59 12.21 -10.81
C ALA A 105 1.18 13.50 -10.08
N GLU A 106 1.25 14.61 -10.79
CA GLU A 106 0.89 15.89 -10.23
C GLU A 106 -0.58 15.94 -9.89
N THR A 107 -1.43 15.45 -10.79
CA THR A 107 -2.86 15.42 -10.58
C THR A 107 -3.23 14.52 -9.42
N ALA A 108 -2.62 13.33 -9.32
CA ALA A 108 -2.88 12.43 -8.21
C ALA A 108 -2.52 13.10 -6.88
N SER A 109 -1.42 13.80 -6.84
CA SER A 109 -1.01 14.53 -5.64
C SER A 109 -2.02 15.60 -5.26
N GLU A 110 -2.55 16.32 -6.25
CA GLU A 110 -3.56 17.35 -6.00
C GLU A 110 -4.83 16.76 -5.42
N TYR A 111 -5.15 15.51 -5.77
CA TYR A 111 -6.33 14.85 -5.24
C TYR A 111 -6.05 14.19 -3.87
N GLY A 112 -4.81 14.23 -3.41
CA GLY A 112 -4.49 13.77 -2.06
C GLY A 112 -3.59 12.56 -1.97
N ALA A 113 -3.11 12.03 -3.11
CA ALA A 113 -2.18 10.90 -3.05
C ALA A 113 -0.87 11.34 -2.44
N VAL A 114 -0.27 10.49 -1.62
CA VAL A 114 1.01 10.81 -0.99
C VAL A 114 2.19 10.34 -1.83
N GLY A 115 1.93 9.60 -2.90
CA GLY A 115 2.97 9.17 -3.83
C GLY A 115 2.38 8.64 -5.10
N TYR A 116 3.23 8.54 -6.11
CA TYR A 116 2.84 8.00 -7.40
C TYR A 116 4.01 7.17 -7.93
N LEU A 117 3.76 5.93 -8.27
CA LEU A 117 4.81 5.03 -8.74
C LEU A 117 4.35 4.31 -9.99
N SER A 118 5.29 4.01 -10.88
CA SER A 118 4.96 3.26 -12.08
C SER A 118 4.74 1.80 -11.72
N LYS A 119 3.73 1.21 -12.37
CA LYS A 119 3.45 -0.20 -12.16
C LYS A 119 4.52 -1.03 -12.84
N SER A 120 4.95 -2.09 -12.21
CA SER A 120 6.04 -2.92 -12.73
C SER A 120 5.86 -4.36 -12.27
N ASP A 121 6.32 -5.30 -13.12
CA ASP A 121 6.34 -6.70 -12.76
C ASP A 121 7.73 -7.14 -12.31
N ASN A 122 8.70 -6.25 -12.32
CA ASN A 122 10.06 -6.58 -11.93
C ASN A 122 10.11 -6.72 -10.41
N PRO A 123 10.59 -7.86 -9.87
CA PRO A 123 10.63 -8.05 -8.42
C PRO A 123 11.41 -6.97 -7.67
N ASP A 124 12.49 -6.45 -8.26
CA ASP A 124 13.25 -5.39 -7.59
C ASP A 124 12.43 -4.12 -7.45
N ASP A 125 11.64 -3.79 -8.48
CA ASP A 125 10.78 -2.62 -8.43
C ASP A 125 9.66 -2.80 -7.41
N ILE A 126 9.12 -4.02 -7.32
CA ILE A 126 8.08 -4.33 -6.35
C ILE A 126 8.63 -4.22 -4.94
N GLU A 127 9.86 -4.69 -4.73
CA GLU A 127 10.49 -4.59 -3.42
C GLU A 127 10.68 -3.12 -3.04
N ALA A 128 11.12 -2.30 -4.00
CA ALA A 128 11.29 -0.87 -3.76
C ALA A 128 9.95 -0.21 -3.46
N LEU A 129 8.90 -0.63 -4.14
CA LEU A 129 7.56 -0.14 -3.89
C LEU A 129 7.11 -0.47 -2.47
N LEU A 130 7.33 -1.70 -2.03
CA LEU A 130 6.93 -2.12 -0.70
C LEU A 130 7.70 -1.38 0.38
N THR A 131 8.98 -1.10 0.13
CA THR A 131 9.79 -0.32 1.06
C THR A 131 9.22 1.10 1.19
N PHE A 132 8.84 1.69 0.06
CA PHE A 132 8.24 3.02 0.06
C PHE A 132 6.91 3.01 0.82
N ILE A 133 6.08 2.01 0.57
CA ILE A 133 4.78 1.87 1.23
C ILE A 133 4.95 1.71 2.74
N ALA A 134 5.92 0.93 3.17
CA ALA A 134 6.18 0.75 4.59
C ALA A 134 6.60 2.07 5.24
N GLY A 135 7.41 2.87 4.53
CA GLY A 135 7.80 4.18 5.02
C GLY A 135 6.63 5.13 5.14
N VAL A 136 5.74 5.11 4.15
CA VAL A 136 4.53 5.93 4.17
C VAL A 136 3.66 5.53 5.35
N SER A 137 3.50 4.23 5.58
CA SER A 137 2.68 3.74 6.69
C SER A 137 3.20 4.25 8.02
N VAL A 138 4.51 4.26 8.21
CA VAL A 138 5.09 4.74 9.45
C VAL A 138 4.86 6.24 9.60
N GLU A 139 5.13 7.00 8.55
CA GLU A 139 4.97 8.45 8.62
C GLU A 139 3.53 8.87 8.71
N GLY A 140 2.66 8.15 8.03
CA GLY A 140 1.26 8.48 8.06
C GLY A 140 0.54 7.98 9.27
N SER A 141 1.25 7.29 10.14
CA SER A 141 0.60 6.80 11.33
C SER A 141 0.13 7.95 12.12
N PRO A 142 -1.03 7.92 12.49
CA PRO A 142 -1.63 9.03 13.15
C PRO A 142 -1.14 9.17 14.42
N HIS A 143 -0.33 9.39 14.68
CA HIS A 143 0.04 9.77 15.86
C HIS A 143 -0.71 10.79 16.06
N GLN A 144 -1.33 10.91 15.34
CA GLN A 144 -2.02 11.96 15.41
C GLN A 144 -3.32 11.66 15.42
#